data_78af4b06edcbc56f32a15b84536647b4
#
_entry.id   78af4b06edcbc56f32a15b84536647b4
#
_cell.length_a   1.000
_cell.length_b   1.000
_cell.length_c   1.000
_cell.angle_alpha   90.00
_cell.angle_beta   90.00
_cell.angle_gamma   90.00
#
_symmetry.space_group_name_H-M   'P 1'
#
loop_
_entity.id
_entity.type
_entity.pdbx_description
1 polymer ?
#
loop_
_entity_poly.entity_id
_entity_poly.type
_entity_poly.pdbx_seq_one_letter_code
_entity_poly.pdbx_strand_id
1 'polypeptide(L)'
;SPNYTRMEVMEEIVHAVESGKGELIGVTCEKPLGRNVAEAKRMLELAQGADLLDGYLENQIFAPSVTRGKEIVWARGASTTGPPFLARAAEEHSGPHMPWFWEGELQGGGVLNDMMCHSVEEARFMLTPPGESREVLTPISVNAYAACLKWQRPEYAKILSENSGGKTDYLKRPAEDFARSLIEYSTKDGHKVVVETTTSWCFVGAGLRLSMELFGPEYSMFINTLDSDLKVFFSRNVKGSE
;
A
#
# COMPACT_ATOMS: atom_id res chain seq x y z
N SER A 1 1.22 -9.45 13.80
CA SER A 1 1.30 -8.71 15.08
C SER A 1 0.84 -7.27 14.88
N PRO A 2 0.27 -6.61 15.91
CA PRO A 2 -0.02 -5.19 15.87
C PRO A 2 1.24 -4.34 15.61
N ASN A 3 1.08 -3.15 14.99
CA ASN A 3 2.24 -2.33 14.59
C ASN A 3 3.14 -1.96 15.78
N TYR A 4 2.55 -1.61 16.92
CA TYR A 4 3.29 -1.21 18.12
C TYR A 4 4.12 -2.32 18.78
N THR A 5 3.87 -3.60 18.45
CA THR A 5 4.62 -4.73 19.02
C THR A 5 5.75 -5.22 18.10
N ARG A 6 5.82 -4.76 16.86
CA ARG A 6 6.73 -5.32 15.86
C ARG A 6 8.20 -5.15 16.20
N MET A 7 8.56 -3.98 16.71
CA MET A 7 9.96 -3.70 17.11
C MET A 7 10.41 -4.65 18.21
N GLU A 8 9.62 -4.78 19.28
CA GLU A 8 9.91 -5.67 20.40
C GLU A 8 10.04 -7.14 19.94
N VAL A 9 9.08 -7.61 19.14
CA VAL A 9 9.13 -8.97 18.57
C VAL A 9 10.37 -9.19 17.72
N MET A 10 10.76 -8.20 16.90
CA MET A 10 11.95 -8.32 16.05
C MET A 10 13.23 -8.35 16.89
N GLU A 11 13.34 -7.53 17.91
CA GLU A 11 14.47 -7.53 18.85
C GLU A 11 14.58 -8.86 19.60
N GLU A 12 13.47 -9.45 20.03
CA GLU A 12 13.44 -10.77 20.67
C GLU A 12 13.87 -11.89 19.72
N ILE A 13 13.42 -11.85 18.45
CA ILE A 13 13.82 -12.82 17.41
C ILE A 13 15.33 -12.75 17.20
N VAL A 14 15.88 -11.57 16.97
CA VAL A 14 17.32 -11.38 16.73
C VAL A 14 18.12 -11.81 17.94
N HIS A 15 17.70 -11.43 19.15
CA HIS A 15 18.37 -11.85 20.37
C HIS A 15 18.36 -13.39 20.54
N ALA A 16 17.28 -14.06 20.17
CA ALA A 16 17.21 -15.53 20.24
C ALA A 16 18.18 -16.20 19.26
N VAL A 17 18.30 -15.68 18.04
CA VAL A 17 19.23 -16.16 17.03
C VAL A 17 20.69 -15.92 17.47
N GLU A 18 21.04 -14.70 17.84
CA GLU A 18 22.40 -14.32 18.27
C GLU A 18 22.86 -15.07 19.53
N SER A 19 21.93 -15.40 20.43
CA SER A 19 22.23 -16.17 21.65
C SER A 19 22.25 -17.69 21.45
N GLY A 20 22.07 -18.17 20.20
CA GLY A 20 22.07 -19.59 19.86
C GLY A 20 20.88 -20.39 20.38
N LYS A 21 19.76 -19.71 20.70
CA LYS A 21 18.51 -20.36 21.15
C LYS A 21 17.71 -20.99 20.00
N GLY A 22 18.02 -20.62 18.77
CA GLY A 22 17.40 -21.15 17.57
C GLY A 22 18.10 -20.66 16.31
N GLU A 23 17.78 -21.28 15.18
CA GLU A 23 18.28 -20.91 13.86
C GLU A 23 17.11 -20.50 12.97
N LEU A 24 17.28 -19.39 12.23
CA LEU A 24 16.34 -18.91 11.24
C LEU A 24 17.09 -18.56 9.95
N ILE A 25 16.47 -18.85 8.81
CA ILE A 25 16.97 -18.44 7.49
C ILE A 25 16.61 -16.98 7.23
N GLY A 26 15.45 -16.52 7.71
CA GLY A 26 14.97 -15.17 7.46
C GLY A 26 13.71 -14.86 8.25
N VAL A 27 13.27 -13.61 8.13
CA VAL A 27 12.08 -13.07 8.77
C VAL A 27 11.26 -12.27 7.77
N THR A 28 9.94 -12.41 7.84
CA THR A 28 9.03 -11.60 7.05
C THR A 28 8.16 -10.74 7.94
N CYS A 29 7.92 -9.51 7.54
CA CYS A 29 7.10 -8.57 8.28
C CYS A 29 5.87 -8.14 7.47
N GLU A 30 4.71 -8.15 8.13
CA GLU A 30 3.47 -7.58 7.60
C GLU A 30 3.56 -6.06 7.42
N LYS A 31 2.76 -5.58 6.48
CA LYS A 31 2.57 -4.15 6.25
C LYS A 31 1.84 -3.46 7.43
N PRO A 32 2.08 -2.19 7.66
CA PRO A 32 3.26 -1.43 7.28
C PRO A 32 4.48 -1.94 8.04
N LEU A 33 5.69 -1.78 7.50
CA LEU A 33 6.92 -2.32 8.11
C LEU A 33 7.16 -1.80 9.54
N GLY A 34 6.79 -0.55 9.81
CA GLY A 34 6.87 0.08 11.12
C GLY A 34 5.84 1.20 11.26
N ARG A 35 5.70 1.77 12.45
CA ARG A 35 4.82 2.92 12.71
C ARG A 35 5.36 4.21 12.09
N ASN A 36 6.65 4.23 11.79
CA ASN A 36 7.36 5.35 11.19
C ASN A 36 8.64 4.87 10.50
N VAL A 37 9.29 5.77 9.76
CA VAL A 37 10.50 5.45 8.99
C VAL A 37 11.67 5.00 9.88
N ALA A 38 11.79 5.54 11.10
CA ALA A 38 12.88 5.15 12.01
C ALA A 38 12.72 3.69 12.46
N GLU A 39 11.51 3.28 12.84
CA GLU A 39 11.21 1.88 13.17
C GLU A 39 11.43 0.96 11.97
N ALA A 40 10.96 1.33 10.77
CA ALA A 40 11.14 0.55 9.57
C ALA A 40 12.63 0.33 9.23
N LYS A 41 13.47 1.37 9.34
CA LYS A 41 14.92 1.27 9.16
C LYS A 41 15.55 0.37 10.23
N ARG A 42 15.15 0.53 11.49
CA ARG A 42 15.68 -0.29 12.57
C ARG A 42 15.32 -1.77 12.41
N MET A 43 14.12 -2.08 11.94
CA MET A 43 13.70 -3.45 11.61
C MET A 43 14.61 -4.09 10.56
N LEU A 44 14.92 -3.34 9.50
CA LEU A 44 15.82 -3.79 8.44
C LEU A 44 17.26 -4.00 8.95
N GLU A 45 17.78 -3.04 9.71
CA GLU A 45 19.12 -3.13 10.34
C GLU A 45 19.25 -4.36 11.25
N LEU A 46 18.22 -4.66 12.03
CA LEU A 46 18.20 -5.83 12.91
C LEU A 46 18.23 -7.13 12.11
N ALA A 47 17.42 -7.26 11.05
CA ALA A 47 17.42 -8.45 10.21
C ALA A 47 18.78 -8.67 9.54
N GLN A 48 19.33 -7.63 8.93
CA GLN A 48 20.62 -7.67 8.23
C GLN A 48 21.80 -7.89 9.20
N GLY A 49 21.76 -7.29 10.38
CA GLY A 49 22.78 -7.47 11.41
C GLY A 49 22.88 -8.91 11.93
N ALA A 50 21.76 -9.63 11.92
CA ALA A 50 21.68 -11.04 12.31
C ALA A 50 21.83 -12.03 11.13
N ASP A 51 22.22 -11.54 9.94
CA ASP A 51 22.36 -12.32 8.70
C ASP A 51 21.07 -13.07 8.31
N LEU A 52 19.91 -12.46 8.58
CA LEU A 52 18.61 -12.99 8.21
C LEU A 52 18.15 -12.43 6.85
N LEU A 53 17.61 -13.30 6.00
CA LEU A 53 16.85 -12.83 4.84
C LEU A 53 15.63 -12.03 5.30
N ASP A 54 15.46 -10.84 4.76
CA ASP A 54 14.33 -9.99 5.09
C ASP A 54 13.24 -10.02 4.00
N GLY A 55 11.99 -9.95 4.42
CA GLY A 55 10.84 -9.92 3.52
C GLY A 55 9.75 -8.99 4.01
N TYR A 56 9.18 -8.20 3.08
CA TYR A 56 8.04 -7.31 3.33
C TYR A 56 6.79 -7.88 2.65
N LEU A 57 5.74 -8.09 3.44
CA LEU A 57 4.52 -8.74 2.98
C LEU A 57 3.50 -7.73 2.47
N GLU A 58 3.70 -7.27 1.22
CA GLU A 58 2.70 -6.51 0.48
C GLU A 58 1.88 -7.47 -0.38
N ASN A 59 0.70 -7.85 0.12
CA ASN A 59 -0.11 -8.91 -0.49
C ASN A 59 -0.91 -8.47 -1.73
N GLN A 60 -1.25 -7.18 -1.85
CA GLN A 60 -2.13 -6.71 -2.93
C GLN A 60 -1.51 -6.86 -4.32
N ILE A 61 -0.19 -6.73 -4.44
CA ILE A 61 0.52 -6.94 -5.72
C ILE A 61 0.40 -8.37 -6.26
N PHE A 62 0.01 -9.33 -5.42
CA PHE A 62 -0.20 -10.73 -5.80
C PHE A 62 -1.68 -11.05 -6.10
N ALA A 63 -2.58 -10.08 -6.01
CA ALA A 63 -3.95 -10.27 -6.42
C ALA A 63 -4.03 -10.71 -7.91
N PRO A 64 -4.84 -11.73 -8.25
CA PRO A 64 -4.87 -12.27 -9.62
C PRO A 64 -5.14 -11.23 -10.70
N SER A 65 -6.03 -10.27 -10.44
CA SER A 65 -6.32 -9.17 -11.37
C SER A 65 -5.12 -8.23 -11.56
N VAL A 66 -4.34 -7.97 -10.51
CA VAL A 66 -3.14 -7.12 -10.56
C VAL A 66 -2.02 -7.80 -11.34
N THR A 67 -1.70 -9.05 -11.00
CA THR A 67 -0.64 -9.80 -11.69
C THR A 67 -0.98 -10.02 -13.15
N ARG A 68 -2.22 -10.44 -13.44
CA ARG A 68 -2.67 -10.69 -14.82
C ARG A 68 -2.77 -9.41 -15.63
N GLY A 69 -3.24 -8.33 -15.03
CA GLY A 69 -3.30 -7.00 -15.65
C GLY A 69 -1.91 -6.52 -16.07
N LYS A 70 -0.93 -6.63 -15.18
CA LYS A 70 0.47 -6.30 -15.47
C LYS A 70 1.02 -7.12 -16.64
N GLU A 71 0.85 -8.43 -16.62
CA GLU A 71 1.31 -9.30 -17.70
C GLU A 71 0.75 -8.86 -19.06
N ILE A 72 -0.58 -8.65 -19.15
CA ILE A 72 -1.25 -8.26 -20.39
C ILE A 72 -0.75 -6.90 -20.88
N VAL A 73 -0.73 -5.91 -20.00
CA VAL A 73 -0.33 -4.54 -20.34
C VAL A 73 1.12 -4.48 -20.82
N TRP A 74 2.04 -5.12 -20.12
CA TRP A 74 3.45 -5.09 -20.50
C TRP A 74 3.76 -5.95 -21.72
N ALA A 75 3.13 -7.12 -21.86
CA ALA A 75 3.38 -8.00 -23.01
C ALA A 75 2.80 -7.46 -24.32
N ARG A 76 1.69 -6.72 -24.28
CA ARG A 76 0.97 -6.26 -25.48
C ARG A 76 1.06 -4.75 -25.68
N GLY A 77 0.72 -3.96 -24.66
CA GLY A 77 0.68 -2.50 -24.73
C GLY A 77 2.08 -1.89 -24.73
N ALA A 78 2.79 -2.07 -23.63
CA ALA A 78 4.10 -1.45 -23.42
C ALA A 78 5.16 -1.90 -24.43
N SER A 79 5.16 -3.17 -24.80
CA SER A 79 6.09 -3.72 -25.81
C SER A 79 5.93 -3.14 -27.21
N THR A 80 4.77 -2.54 -27.51
CA THR A 80 4.46 -2.00 -28.85
C THR A 80 4.40 -0.47 -28.91
N THR A 81 3.96 0.17 -27.84
CA THR A 81 3.66 1.61 -27.86
C THR A 81 4.38 2.41 -26.77
N GLY A 82 5.10 1.74 -25.88
CA GLY A 82 5.84 2.34 -24.77
C GLY A 82 5.26 2.08 -23.39
N PRO A 83 6.05 2.31 -22.32
CA PRO A 83 5.67 2.00 -20.95
C PRO A 83 4.48 2.85 -20.45
N PRO A 84 3.77 2.38 -19.42
CA PRO A 84 2.74 3.17 -18.76
C PRO A 84 3.35 4.39 -18.06
N PHE A 85 2.60 5.48 -18.00
CA PHE A 85 3.06 6.76 -17.47
C PHE A 85 2.17 7.34 -16.35
N LEU A 86 0.98 6.78 -16.13
CA LEU A 86 0.06 7.20 -15.07
C LEU A 86 -0.59 5.97 -14.44
N ALA A 87 -0.57 5.91 -13.11
CA ALA A 87 -1.36 4.96 -12.34
C ALA A 87 -2.21 5.69 -11.31
N ARG A 88 -3.42 5.18 -11.08
CA ARG A 88 -4.31 5.58 -9.99
C ARG A 88 -4.65 4.36 -9.19
N ALA A 89 -4.45 4.40 -7.88
CA ALA A 89 -4.76 3.30 -6.99
C ALA A 89 -5.54 3.79 -5.77
N ALA A 90 -6.56 3.04 -5.39
CA ALA A 90 -7.32 3.35 -4.19
C ALA A 90 -7.69 2.09 -3.43
N GLU A 91 -7.54 2.14 -2.12
CA GLU A 91 -7.99 1.11 -1.20
C GLU A 91 -8.86 1.76 -0.11
N GLU A 92 -10.10 1.28 0.01
CA GLU A 92 -11.11 1.91 0.87
C GLU A 92 -12.01 0.87 1.53
N HIS A 93 -12.29 1.06 2.81
CA HIS A 93 -13.28 0.27 3.55
C HIS A 93 -13.96 1.09 4.66
N SER A 94 -14.84 0.49 5.43
CA SER A 94 -15.64 1.18 6.46
C SER A 94 -14.95 1.39 7.80
N GLY A 95 -13.64 1.17 7.87
CA GLY A 95 -12.82 1.27 9.07
C GLY A 95 -12.39 -0.09 9.63
N PRO A 96 -11.28 -0.14 10.38
CA PRO A 96 -10.72 -1.36 10.96
C PRO A 96 -11.55 -1.87 12.15
N HIS A 97 -11.42 -3.18 12.41
CA HIS A 97 -12.21 -3.85 13.46
C HIS A 97 -11.56 -3.85 14.84
N MET A 98 -10.24 -3.67 14.91
CA MET A 98 -9.51 -3.74 16.19
C MET A 98 -9.29 -2.35 16.76
N PRO A 99 -9.51 -2.13 18.08
CA PRO A 99 -9.39 -0.80 18.70
C PRO A 99 -8.05 -0.10 18.50
N TRP A 100 -6.93 -0.82 18.50
CA TRP A 100 -5.61 -0.26 18.38
C TRP A 100 -5.33 0.46 17.04
N PHE A 101 -6.04 0.09 15.97
CA PHE A 101 -5.93 0.80 14.69
C PHE A 101 -6.40 2.26 14.77
N TRP A 102 -7.35 2.54 15.67
CA TRP A 102 -7.88 3.88 15.87
C TRP A 102 -7.01 4.77 16.76
N GLU A 103 -5.96 4.20 17.35
CA GLU A 103 -5.00 4.89 18.20
C GLU A 103 -3.73 5.19 17.40
N GLY A 104 -3.56 6.45 16.95
CA GLY A 104 -2.46 6.83 16.07
C GLY A 104 -1.07 6.48 16.62
N GLU A 105 -0.86 6.53 17.94
CA GLU A 105 0.40 6.14 18.57
C GLU A 105 0.69 4.63 18.46
N LEU A 106 -0.35 3.80 18.47
CA LEU A 106 -0.20 2.33 18.36
C LEU A 106 -0.09 1.90 16.90
N GLN A 107 -0.81 2.56 16.03
CA GLN A 107 -0.87 2.23 14.60
C GLN A 107 0.26 2.93 13.81
N GLY A 108 0.69 4.12 14.21
CA GLY A 108 1.68 4.96 13.51
C GLY A 108 1.03 6.06 12.66
N GLY A 109 -0.23 6.36 12.91
CA GLY A 109 -1.09 7.28 12.16
C GLY A 109 -2.49 6.72 12.01
N GLY A 110 -3.18 7.06 10.95
CA GLY A 110 -4.48 6.52 10.61
C GLY A 110 -4.45 5.72 9.31
N VAL A 111 -5.39 6.00 8.43
CA VAL A 111 -5.56 5.30 7.14
C VAL A 111 -4.35 5.44 6.22
N LEU A 112 -3.60 6.53 6.33
CA LEU A 112 -2.37 6.74 5.55
C LEU A 112 -1.37 5.61 5.80
N ASN A 113 -1.08 5.32 7.07
CA ASN A 113 -0.12 4.28 7.43
C ASN A 113 -0.70 2.87 7.26
N ASP A 114 -2.01 2.72 7.43
CA ASP A 114 -2.67 1.41 7.30
C ASP A 114 -2.78 0.94 5.85
N MET A 115 -3.25 1.81 4.95
CA MET A 115 -3.71 1.39 3.62
C MET A 115 -2.96 2.04 2.46
N MET A 116 -2.37 3.24 2.61
CA MET A 116 -1.70 3.90 1.49
C MET A 116 -0.42 3.17 1.06
N CYS A 117 0.19 2.39 1.94
CA CYS A 117 1.30 1.51 1.58
C CYS A 117 0.92 0.55 0.44
N HIS A 118 -0.30 0.00 0.47
CA HIS A 118 -0.84 -0.82 -0.62
C HIS A 118 -0.96 -0.03 -1.91
N SER A 119 -1.73 1.06 -1.90
CA SER A 119 -1.99 1.86 -3.10
C SER A 119 -0.72 2.40 -3.76
N VAL A 120 0.28 2.81 -2.97
CA VAL A 120 1.57 3.26 -3.49
C VAL A 120 2.36 2.11 -4.11
N GLU A 121 2.45 0.95 -3.43
CA GLU A 121 3.24 -0.17 -3.96
C GLU A 121 2.57 -0.85 -5.15
N GLU A 122 1.25 -0.98 -5.18
CA GLU A 122 0.51 -1.46 -6.35
C GLU A 122 0.78 -0.60 -7.58
N ALA A 123 0.66 0.72 -7.43
CA ALA A 123 0.94 1.65 -8.53
C ALA A 123 2.39 1.53 -9.01
N ARG A 124 3.36 1.50 -8.09
CA ARG A 124 4.79 1.30 -8.41
C ARG A 124 5.03 -0.05 -9.08
N PHE A 125 4.40 -1.11 -8.57
CA PHE A 125 4.47 -2.44 -9.17
C PHE A 125 4.01 -2.42 -10.62
N MET A 126 2.86 -1.83 -10.90
CA MET A 126 2.28 -1.78 -12.26
C MET A 126 3.13 -0.93 -13.23
N LEU A 127 3.73 0.15 -12.76
CA LEU A 127 4.58 1.05 -13.55
C LEU A 127 6.00 0.50 -13.75
N THR A 128 6.45 -0.45 -12.92
CA THR A 128 7.78 -1.07 -13.04
C THR A 128 7.79 -2.15 -14.11
N PRO A 129 8.75 -2.16 -15.06
CA PRO A 129 8.89 -3.24 -16.03
C PRO A 129 8.99 -4.63 -15.35
N PRO A 130 8.45 -5.69 -15.96
CA PRO A 130 8.60 -7.04 -15.45
C PRO A 130 10.07 -7.44 -15.25
N GLY A 131 10.39 -7.97 -14.07
CA GLY A 131 11.76 -8.39 -13.72
C GLY A 131 12.68 -7.28 -13.22
N GLU A 132 12.26 -6.03 -13.27
CA GLU A 132 13.04 -4.90 -12.75
C GLU A 132 12.70 -4.60 -11.27
N SER A 133 13.67 -4.02 -10.54
CA SER A 133 13.45 -3.48 -9.20
C SER A 133 12.59 -2.21 -9.26
N ARG A 134 11.78 -1.93 -8.20
CA ARG A 134 11.04 -0.65 -8.05
C ARG A 134 11.95 0.58 -8.00
N GLU A 135 13.23 0.41 -7.78
CA GLU A 135 14.25 1.48 -7.79
C GLU A 135 14.45 2.12 -9.16
N VAL A 136 13.92 1.51 -10.24
CA VAL A 136 13.86 2.15 -11.56
C VAL A 136 12.98 3.40 -11.57
N LEU A 137 12.11 3.55 -10.57
CA LEU A 137 11.25 4.70 -10.35
C LEU A 137 11.78 5.50 -9.16
N THR A 138 12.42 6.63 -9.43
CA THR A 138 12.93 7.55 -8.41
C THR A 138 11.86 8.58 -8.05
N PRO A 139 11.40 8.67 -6.79
CA PRO A 139 10.42 9.68 -6.38
C PRO A 139 11.04 11.08 -6.43
N ILE A 140 10.35 12.02 -7.05
CA ILE A 140 10.78 13.42 -7.23
C ILE A 140 10.00 14.36 -6.33
N SER A 141 8.68 14.22 -6.29
CA SER A 141 7.82 15.08 -5.49
C SER A 141 6.59 14.33 -5.00
N VAL A 142 6.08 14.76 -3.86
CA VAL A 142 4.81 14.30 -3.30
C VAL A 142 3.97 15.50 -2.89
N ASN A 143 2.73 15.53 -3.35
CA ASN A 143 1.69 16.42 -2.83
C ASN A 143 0.60 15.55 -2.19
N ALA A 144 0.32 15.76 -0.90
CA ALA A 144 -0.60 14.92 -0.17
C ALA A 144 -1.56 15.73 0.70
N TYR A 145 -2.73 15.14 0.95
CA TYR A 145 -3.74 15.67 1.85
C TYR A 145 -4.28 14.55 2.73
N ALA A 146 -4.37 14.78 4.03
CA ALA A 146 -4.98 13.89 4.99
C ALA A 146 -6.01 14.63 5.84
N ALA A 147 -7.07 13.96 6.23
CA ALA A 147 -8.17 14.55 6.99
C ALA A 147 -8.93 13.52 7.83
N CYS A 148 -9.62 14.01 8.86
CA CYS A 148 -10.65 13.29 9.57
C CYS A 148 -12.01 13.75 9.04
N LEU A 149 -12.68 12.94 8.22
CA LEU A 149 -13.91 13.30 7.51
C LEU A 149 -15.16 12.76 8.18
N LYS A 150 -15.14 11.51 8.63
CA LYS A 150 -16.29 10.78 9.17
C LYS A 150 -16.16 10.52 10.66
N TRP A 151 -15.09 9.83 11.04
CA TRP A 151 -15.02 9.21 12.37
C TRP A 151 -14.75 10.20 13.50
N GLN A 152 -14.32 11.42 13.19
CA GLN A 152 -14.21 12.52 14.16
C GLN A 152 -15.55 13.22 14.44
N ARG A 153 -16.62 12.93 13.69
CA ARG A 153 -17.94 13.46 13.99
C ARG A 153 -18.48 12.83 15.28
N PRO A 154 -19.10 13.60 16.19
CA PRO A 154 -19.49 13.10 17.53
C PRO A 154 -20.31 11.81 17.52
N GLU A 155 -21.26 11.69 16.58
CA GLU A 155 -22.11 10.51 16.44
C GLU A 155 -21.32 9.25 16.07
N TYR A 156 -20.31 9.34 15.19
CA TYR A 156 -19.47 8.23 14.79
C TYR A 156 -18.39 7.91 15.83
N ALA A 157 -17.79 8.93 16.44
CA ALA A 157 -16.84 8.75 17.54
C ALA A 157 -17.49 8.04 18.74
N LYS A 158 -18.76 8.32 19.02
CA LYS A 158 -19.55 7.60 20.02
C LYS A 158 -19.71 6.12 19.69
N ILE A 159 -20.02 5.80 18.43
CA ILE A 159 -20.13 4.41 17.96
C ILE A 159 -18.79 3.68 18.16
N LEU A 160 -17.65 4.29 17.83
CA LEU A 160 -16.34 3.70 18.05
C LEU A 160 -16.05 3.46 19.53
N SER A 161 -16.36 4.42 20.38
CA SER A 161 -16.21 4.28 21.83
C SER A 161 -17.06 3.13 22.38
N GLU A 162 -18.32 3.03 22.00
CA GLU A 162 -19.22 1.95 22.42
C GLU A 162 -18.71 0.57 21.94
N ASN A 163 -18.34 0.45 20.65
CA ASN A 163 -17.86 -0.80 20.07
C ASN A 163 -16.51 -1.26 20.65
N SER A 164 -15.68 -0.33 21.09
CA SER A 164 -14.39 -0.64 21.72
C SER A 164 -14.49 -0.89 23.24
N GLY A 165 -15.69 -0.80 23.82
CA GLY A 165 -15.88 -0.87 25.27
C GLY A 165 -15.22 0.31 26.00
N GLY A 166 -15.22 1.51 25.40
CA GLY A 166 -14.66 2.72 25.94
C GLY A 166 -13.14 2.86 25.78
N LYS A 167 -12.49 1.96 25.06
CA LYS A 167 -11.03 1.97 24.86
C LYS A 167 -10.58 3.04 23.87
N THR A 168 -11.41 3.38 22.88
CA THR A 168 -11.11 4.37 21.86
C THR A 168 -11.82 5.69 22.13
N ASP A 169 -11.06 6.76 22.31
CA ASP A 169 -11.57 8.13 22.39
C ASP A 169 -11.07 8.93 21.17
N TYR A 170 -11.77 8.74 20.06
CA TYR A 170 -11.36 9.32 18.77
C TYR A 170 -11.57 10.84 18.69
N LEU A 171 -12.41 11.43 19.55
CA LEU A 171 -12.52 12.90 19.65
C LEU A 171 -11.28 13.52 20.27
N LYS A 172 -10.67 12.81 21.20
CA LYS A 172 -9.47 13.28 21.93
C LYS A 172 -8.18 13.03 21.14
N ARG A 173 -8.12 11.89 20.44
CA ARG A 173 -6.95 11.43 19.68
C ARG A 173 -7.37 10.97 18.30
N PRO A 174 -7.84 11.86 17.42
CA PRO A 174 -8.20 11.49 16.09
C PRO A 174 -6.97 11.08 15.28
N ALA A 175 -7.09 10.02 14.50
CA ALA A 175 -6.20 9.70 13.41
C ALA A 175 -6.90 9.99 12.08
N GLU A 176 -6.18 10.27 11.01
CA GLU A 176 -6.79 10.53 9.72
C GLU A 176 -7.55 9.30 9.20
N ASP A 177 -8.79 9.51 8.75
CA ASP A 177 -9.65 8.49 8.16
C ASP A 177 -9.78 8.60 6.65
N PHE A 178 -9.10 9.60 6.08
CA PHE A 178 -8.98 9.85 4.65
C PHE A 178 -7.59 10.39 4.33
N ALA A 179 -6.97 9.87 3.26
CA ALA A 179 -5.75 10.43 2.70
C ALA A 179 -5.72 10.25 1.17
N ARG A 180 -5.07 11.21 0.50
CA ARG A 180 -4.76 11.13 -0.93
C ARG A 180 -3.38 11.67 -1.21
N SER A 181 -2.74 11.18 -2.27
CA SER A 181 -1.48 11.75 -2.74
C SER A 181 -1.38 11.79 -4.25
N LEU A 182 -0.54 12.73 -4.73
CA LEU A 182 -0.01 12.80 -6.07
C LEU A 182 1.50 12.67 -5.96
N ILE A 183 2.08 11.64 -6.57
CA ILE A 183 3.51 11.35 -6.52
C ILE A 183 4.07 11.41 -7.93
N GLU A 184 5.10 12.22 -8.14
CA GLU A 184 5.86 12.26 -9.38
C GLU A 184 7.12 11.40 -9.22
N TYR A 185 7.34 10.50 -10.16
CA TYR A 185 8.56 9.72 -10.28
C TYR A 185 9.29 10.08 -11.59
N SER A 186 10.61 9.87 -11.58
CA SER A 186 11.44 9.83 -12.79
C SER A 186 11.87 8.40 -13.06
N THR A 187 11.80 7.98 -14.32
CA THR A 187 12.42 6.72 -14.76
C THR A 187 13.93 6.91 -14.97
N LYS A 188 14.68 5.81 -15.18
CA LYS A 188 16.11 5.85 -15.52
C LYS A 188 16.40 6.70 -16.78
N ASP A 189 15.46 6.73 -17.72
CA ASP A 189 15.58 7.50 -18.97
C ASP A 189 15.12 8.96 -18.83
N GLY A 190 14.79 9.40 -17.61
CA GLY A 190 14.35 10.76 -17.31
C GLY A 190 12.90 11.08 -17.67
N HIS A 191 12.10 10.11 -18.04
CA HIS A 191 10.67 10.31 -18.26
C HIS A 191 9.92 10.47 -16.93
N LYS A 192 8.93 11.35 -16.92
CA LYS A 192 8.04 11.55 -15.79
C LYS A 192 6.93 10.50 -15.78
N VAL A 193 6.66 9.98 -14.61
CA VAL A 193 5.57 9.04 -14.32
C VAL A 193 4.81 9.55 -13.12
N VAL A 194 3.49 9.50 -13.16
CA VAL A 194 2.62 10.03 -12.11
C VAL A 194 1.81 8.94 -11.46
N VAL A 195 1.72 9.00 -10.15
CA VAL A 195 0.89 8.12 -9.31
C VAL A 195 -0.08 8.97 -8.51
N GLU A 196 -1.37 8.67 -8.64
CA GLU A 196 -2.42 9.19 -7.77
C GLU A 196 -2.90 8.10 -6.83
N THR A 197 -2.93 8.37 -5.52
CA THR A 197 -3.45 7.40 -4.53
C THR A 197 -4.53 8.00 -3.67
N THR A 198 -5.47 7.14 -3.25
CA THR A 198 -6.52 7.51 -2.28
C THR A 198 -6.75 6.34 -1.34
N THR A 199 -6.87 6.64 -0.04
CA THR A 199 -7.23 5.65 0.97
C THR A 199 -8.28 6.21 1.92
N SER A 200 -9.21 5.37 2.37
CA SER A 200 -10.29 5.86 3.25
C SER A 200 -10.87 4.76 4.15
N TRP A 201 -11.10 5.12 5.40
CA TRP A 201 -11.95 4.36 6.33
C TRP A 201 -13.41 4.85 6.33
N CYS A 202 -13.76 5.74 5.39
CA CYS A 202 -15.10 6.34 5.28
C CYS A 202 -16.01 5.64 4.26
N PHE A 203 -15.48 4.66 3.52
CA PHE A 203 -16.20 3.99 2.45
C PHE A 203 -17.36 3.16 3.02
N VAL A 204 -18.49 3.19 2.32
CA VAL A 204 -19.67 2.38 2.62
C VAL A 204 -19.99 1.51 1.41
N GLY A 205 -19.82 0.22 1.55
CA GLY A 205 -20.03 -0.74 0.47
C GLY A 205 -19.83 -2.18 0.92
N ALA A 206 -19.83 -3.10 -0.03
CA ALA A 206 -19.72 -4.53 0.22
C ALA A 206 -18.25 -4.96 0.47
N GLY A 207 -17.68 -4.56 1.59
CA GLY A 207 -16.33 -4.96 1.99
C GLY A 207 -15.23 -3.99 1.55
N LEU A 208 -14.08 -4.53 1.18
CA LEU A 208 -12.92 -3.79 0.73
C LEU A 208 -13.07 -3.40 -0.75
N ARG A 209 -12.97 -2.12 -1.05
CA ARG A 209 -12.84 -1.61 -2.41
C ARG A 209 -11.37 -1.43 -2.74
N LEU A 210 -10.86 -2.26 -3.63
CA LEU A 210 -9.61 -2.05 -4.32
C LEU A 210 -9.91 -1.56 -5.73
N SER A 211 -9.36 -0.45 -6.15
CA SER A 211 -9.44 0.01 -7.52
C SER A 211 -8.10 0.48 -8.03
N MET A 212 -7.80 0.16 -9.28
CA MET A 212 -6.58 0.57 -9.96
C MET A 212 -6.88 0.93 -11.40
N GLU A 213 -6.28 2.01 -11.86
CA GLU A 213 -6.27 2.43 -13.25
C GLU A 213 -4.82 2.61 -13.70
N LEU A 214 -4.51 2.14 -14.90
CA LEU A 214 -3.19 2.29 -15.52
C LEU A 214 -3.35 2.81 -16.94
N PHE A 215 -2.53 3.79 -17.31
CA PHE A 215 -2.58 4.42 -18.62
C PHE A 215 -1.20 4.40 -19.26
N GLY A 216 -1.17 3.95 -20.51
CA GLY A 216 -0.04 4.03 -21.41
C GLY A 216 -0.42 4.76 -22.70
N PRO A 217 0.51 4.86 -23.67
CA PRO A 217 0.28 5.66 -24.88
C PRO A 217 -0.96 5.24 -25.70
N GLU A 218 -1.22 3.94 -25.81
CA GLU A 218 -2.28 3.39 -26.64
C GLU A 218 -3.07 2.30 -25.93
N TYR A 219 -3.05 2.28 -24.60
CA TYR A 219 -3.77 1.32 -23.79
C TYR A 219 -4.15 1.88 -22.43
N SER A 220 -5.17 1.28 -21.85
CA SER A 220 -5.55 1.51 -20.45
C SER A 220 -6.01 0.21 -19.79
N MET A 221 -5.88 0.18 -18.47
CA MET A 221 -6.32 -0.93 -17.63
C MET A 221 -7.13 -0.42 -16.46
N PHE A 222 -8.15 -1.16 -16.08
CA PHE A 222 -9.01 -0.87 -14.94
C PHE A 222 -9.22 -2.14 -14.12
N ILE A 223 -9.06 -2.01 -12.80
CA ILE A 223 -9.39 -3.02 -11.81
C ILE A 223 -10.36 -2.38 -10.81
N ASN A 224 -11.43 -3.09 -10.46
CA ASN A 224 -12.33 -2.69 -9.39
C ASN A 224 -12.99 -3.94 -8.78
N THR A 225 -12.66 -4.25 -7.52
CA THR A 225 -13.15 -5.44 -6.83
C THR A 225 -14.67 -5.46 -6.57
N LEU A 226 -15.34 -4.32 -6.72
CA LEU A 226 -16.81 -4.21 -6.56
C LEU A 226 -17.58 -4.31 -7.89
N ASP A 227 -16.88 -4.44 -9.01
CA ASP A 227 -17.45 -4.57 -10.35
C ASP A 227 -16.78 -5.74 -11.10
N SER A 228 -16.40 -5.55 -12.37
CA SER A 228 -15.58 -6.55 -13.07
C SER A 228 -14.11 -6.36 -12.72
N ASP A 229 -13.46 -7.42 -12.23
CA ASP A 229 -12.13 -7.36 -11.65
C ASP A 229 -11.06 -6.73 -12.54
N LEU A 230 -11.05 -7.06 -13.84
CA LEU A 230 -10.01 -6.61 -14.77
C LEU A 230 -10.60 -6.28 -16.14
N LYS A 231 -10.34 -5.06 -16.63
CA LYS A 231 -10.61 -4.63 -18.00
C LYS A 231 -9.33 -4.03 -18.60
N VAL A 232 -8.96 -4.47 -19.77
CA VAL A 232 -7.82 -3.90 -20.52
C VAL A 232 -8.30 -3.48 -21.90
N PHE A 233 -8.00 -2.23 -22.26
CA PHE A 233 -8.35 -1.63 -23.54
C PHE A 233 -7.08 -1.33 -24.32
N PHE A 234 -7.09 -1.65 -25.60
CA PHE A 234 -6.04 -1.31 -26.54
C PHE A 234 -6.62 -0.48 -27.68
N SER A 235 -5.89 0.52 -28.14
CA SER A 235 -6.26 1.19 -29.39
C SER A 235 -5.96 0.27 -30.57
N ARG A 236 -6.53 0.60 -31.73
CA ARG A 236 -6.25 -0.11 -33.01
C ARG A 236 -4.78 -0.10 -33.45
N ASN A 237 -3.93 0.74 -32.81
CA ASN A 237 -2.51 0.81 -33.09
C ASN A 237 -1.69 -0.28 -32.40
N VAL A 238 -2.29 -0.97 -31.41
CA VAL A 238 -1.67 -2.11 -30.74
C VAL A 238 -1.90 -3.37 -31.53
N LYS A 239 -0.83 -4.04 -31.98
CA LYS A 239 -0.92 -5.28 -32.76
C LYS A 239 -1.65 -6.37 -31.95
N GLY A 240 -2.60 -7.06 -32.61
CA GLY A 240 -3.39 -8.13 -31.99
C GLY A 240 -4.46 -7.63 -31.01
N SER A 241 -4.91 -6.39 -31.17
CA SER A 241 -6.05 -5.83 -30.41
C SER A 241 -7.42 -6.21 -31.01
N GLU A 242 -7.46 -6.92 -32.13
CA GLU A 242 -8.68 -7.43 -32.78
C GLU A 242 -9.20 -8.72 -32.11
#